data_8c805b656ac098bc80e5f726730892b6
#
_entry.id   8c805b656ac098bc80e5f726730892b6
#
_cell.length_a   1.000
_cell.length_b   1.000
_cell.length_c   1.000
_cell.angle_alpha   90.00
_cell.angle_beta   90.00
_cell.angle_gamma   90.00
#
_symmetry.space_group_name_H-M   'P 1'
#
loop_
_entity.id
_entity.type
_entity.pdbx_description
1 polymer ?
#
loop_
_entity_poly.entity_id
_entity_poly.type
_entity_poly.pdbx_seq_one_letter_code
_entity_poly.pdbx_strand_id
1 'polypeptide(L)'
;VVRRDGWCVGQDGRMDSNVTFDPAVVDAIASIDLDRIGQPGGLDVRVVGVPLAVRFRGVDVREAVLIKGPAGWGEFAPFKEYEPQEAAAWLAAGIEQSHVGLPAVKRDSVEVNATVPAVAPEQVAAVLDRFPGCRTVKVKVADRPWEQGALDDDVARVAAVREYCAARDVVAQIRVDANRAWSVEQATQAVRRFGPLQYVEQPCATVDELAQLRATFPRMGVFVQVAADESIRRAEDPFEVARRRACDVAVLKVAPLGGVRRTLAIADFLAEQGIAVTIASALDTGVGMYGGLVAAANLQGFVDDDLMEAPRLAAGLATGGLFEPGADVVPDSLFAVVDGAIAVPRQAPVVDDQRLAAAEARVSDEVRQWWLAHLRASLVELRKAVGLESC
;
A
#
# COMPACT_ATOMS: atom_id res chain seq x y z
N VAL A 1 -25.35 17.94 7.26
CA VAL A 1 -25.67 18.36 5.90
C VAL A 1 -25.00 17.35 4.97
N VAL A 2 -25.82 16.58 4.24
CA VAL A 2 -25.31 15.63 3.23
C VAL A 2 -24.78 16.45 2.07
N ARG A 3 -23.45 16.41 1.81
CA ARG A 3 -22.90 16.90 0.55
C ARG A 3 -23.18 15.88 -0.56
N ARG A 4 -23.17 16.33 -1.82
CA ARG A 4 -23.56 15.56 -3.03
C ARG A 4 -22.84 14.20 -3.20
N ASP A 5 -21.83 13.91 -2.37
CA ASP A 5 -20.92 12.77 -2.49
C ASP A 5 -21.08 11.76 -1.33
N GLY A 6 -22.18 11.80 -0.56
CA GLY A 6 -22.53 10.78 0.43
C GLY A 6 -21.89 10.94 1.83
N TRP A 7 -21.29 12.10 2.14
CA TRP A 7 -20.68 12.35 3.44
C TRP A 7 -21.69 12.96 4.44
N CYS A 8 -21.79 12.37 5.64
CA CYS A 8 -22.49 12.99 6.76
C CYS A 8 -21.50 13.80 7.60
N VAL A 9 -21.69 15.12 7.65
CA VAL A 9 -21.03 15.98 8.64
C VAL A 9 -21.99 16.13 9.82
N GLY A 10 -21.57 15.73 11.02
CA GLY A 10 -22.32 15.93 12.24
C GLY A 10 -22.65 17.42 12.47
N GLN A 11 -23.71 17.72 13.25
CA GLN A 11 -24.14 19.10 13.56
C GLN A 11 -23.07 19.93 14.31
N ASP A 12 -22.05 19.26 14.84
CA ASP A 12 -20.93 19.83 15.59
C ASP A 12 -19.67 20.09 14.72
N GLY A 13 -19.77 19.91 13.39
CA GLY A 13 -18.64 20.07 12.48
C GLY A 13 -17.60 18.96 12.57
N ARG A 14 -17.82 17.92 13.42
CA ARG A 14 -17.03 16.72 13.43
C ARG A 14 -17.47 15.85 12.28
N MET A 15 -16.54 15.47 11.43
CA MET A 15 -16.78 14.39 10.48
C MET A 15 -16.95 13.11 11.29
N ASP A 16 -18.04 12.38 11.03
CA ASP A 16 -18.14 11.00 11.50
C ASP A 16 -16.88 10.27 11.02
N SER A 17 -16.13 9.70 11.95
CA SER A 17 -14.89 8.96 11.69
C SER A 17 -15.10 7.70 10.83
N ASN A 18 -16.33 7.44 10.44
CA ASN A 18 -16.73 6.33 9.63
C ASN A 18 -16.77 6.72 8.15
N VAL A 19 -15.65 6.52 7.44
CA VAL A 19 -15.73 6.31 5.99
C VAL A 19 -16.47 4.99 5.80
N THR A 20 -17.76 5.08 5.54
CA THR A 20 -18.62 3.90 5.35
C THR A 20 -18.21 3.17 4.08
N PHE A 21 -18.41 1.86 4.05
CA PHE A 21 -18.28 1.09 2.83
C PHE A 21 -19.37 1.47 1.83
N ASP A 22 -19.03 1.38 0.54
CA ASP A 22 -20.00 1.54 -0.54
C ASP A 22 -21.17 0.53 -0.33
N PRO A 23 -22.43 0.95 -0.45
CA PRO A 23 -23.58 0.06 -0.27
C PRO A 23 -23.52 -1.22 -1.12
N ALA A 24 -23.01 -1.13 -2.36
CA ALA A 24 -22.85 -2.30 -3.21
C ALA A 24 -21.82 -3.30 -2.65
N VAL A 25 -20.80 -2.83 -1.93
CA VAL A 25 -19.84 -3.68 -1.22
C VAL A 25 -20.51 -4.35 -0.03
N VAL A 26 -21.36 -3.62 0.72
CA VAL A 26 -22.13 -4.17 1.85
C VAL A 26 -23.10 -5.27 1.36
N ASP A 27 -23.83 -5.02 0.26
CA ASP A 27 -24.71 -6.01 -0.36
C ASP A 27 -23.94 -7.26 -0.82
N ALA A 28 -22.78 -7.09 -1.41
CA ALA A 28 -21.92 -8.21 -1.81
C ALA A 28 -21.46 -9.01 -0.59
N ILE A 29 -21.03 -8.37 0.51
CA ILE A 29 -20.67 -9.03 1.76
C ILE A 29 -21.84 -9.81 2.34
N ALA A 30 -23.04 -9.25 2.32
CA ALA A 30 -24.26 -9.91 2.82
C ALA A 30 -24.61 -11.18 2.03
N SER A 31 -24.30 -11.22 0.73
CA SER A 31 -24.60 -12.33 -0.16
C SER A 31 -23.70 -13.55 0.00
N ILE A 32 -22.53 -13.41 0.65
CA ILE A 32 -21.56 -14.51 0.79
C ILE A 32 -22.03 -15.48 1.88
N ASP A 33 -22.13 -16.76 1.54
CA ASP A 33 -22.41 -17.83 2.50
C ASP A 33 -21.11 -18.34 3.13
N LEU A 34 -20.99 -18.14 4.46
CA LEU A 34 -19.81 -18.52 5.25
C LEU A 34 -19.47 -20.01 5.16
N ASP A 35 -20.51 -20.86 5.15
CA ASP A 35 -20.33 -22.31 5.16
C ASP A 35 -19.92 -22.85 3.78
N ARG A 36 -20.11 -22.05 2.74
CA ARG A 36 -19.83 -22.43 1.35
C ARG A 36 -18.59 -21.80 0.75
N ILE A 37 -17.75 -21.17 1.55
CA ILE A 37 -16.47 -20.61 1.09
C ILE A 37 -15.55 -21.75 0.62
N GLY A 38 -15.08 -21.65 -0.63
CA GLY A 38 -14.23 -22.66 -1.26
C GLY A 38 -14.95 -23.96 -1.65
N GLN A 39 -16.29 -23.94 -1.66
CA GLN A 39 -17.12 -25.08 -2.06
C GLN A 39 -17.86 -24.79 -3.38
N PRO A 40 -18.28 -25.83 -4.14
CA PRO A 40 -19.06 -25.64 -5.35
C PRO A 40 -20.36 -24.84 -5.11
N GLY A 41 -20.54 -23.77 -5.90
CA GLY A 41 -21.68 -22.86 -5.80
C GLY A 41 -21.64 -21.90 -4.59
N GLY A 42 -20.54 -21.84 -3.84
CA GLY A 42 -20.24 -20.80 -2.86
C GLY A 42 -19.22 -19.81 -3.39
N LEU A 43 -18.52 -19.10 -2.48
CA LEU A 43 -17.45 -18.18 -2.85
C LEU A 43 -16.27 -18.96 -3.45
N ASP A 44 -15.96 -18.73 -4.73
CA ASP A 44 -14.82 -19.36 -5.41
C ASP A 44 -13.53 -18.64 -4.96
N VAL A 45 -12.69 -19.35 -4.23
CA VAL A 45 -11.43 -18.84 -3.69
C VAL A 45 -10.27 -19.76 -4.03
N ARG A 46 -9.11 -19.16 -4.30
CA ARG A 46 -7.87 -19.86 -4.60
C ARG A 46 -6.76 -19.34 -3.68
N VAL A 47 -6.06 -20.26 -3.01
CA VAL A 47 -4.92 -19.90 -2.16
C VAL A 47 -3.66 -20.12 -2.96
N VAL A 48 -2.87 -19.06 -3.13
CA VAL A 48 -1.68 -19.04 -3.98
C VAL A 48 -0.43 -18.65 -3.22
N GLY A 49 0.73 -19.09 -3.69
CA GLY A 49 2.06 -18.69 -3.21
C GLY A 49 2.89 -18.13 -4.36
N VAL A 50 3.33 -16.87 -4.25
CA VAL A 50 4.17 -16.20 -5.24
C VAL A 50 5.54 -15.93 -4.63
N PRO A 51 6.62 -16.61 -5.09
CA PRO A 51 7.96 -16.45 -4.54
C PRO A 51 8.55 -15.08 -4.90
N LEU A 52 9.37 -14.56 -3.98
CA LEU A 52 10.13 -13.34 -4.17
C LEU A 52 11.56 -13.64 -4.62
N ALA A 53 12.05 -12.92 -5.61
CA ALA A 53 13.43 -12.91 -6.01
C ALA A 53 14.32 -12.12 -5.04
N VAL A 54 13.71 -11.18 -4.29
CA VAL A 54 14.40 -10.40 -3.25
C VAL A 54 13.54 -10.45 -2.00
N ARG A 55 14.09 -11.01 -0.91
CA ARG A 55 13.40 -11.09 0.38
C ARG A 55 12.92 -9.72 0.83
N PHE A 56 11.66 -9.63 1.25
CA PHE A 56 11.04 -8.37 1.64
C PHE A 56 10.20 -8.57 2.92
N ARG A 57 10.41 -7.75 3.95
CA ARG A 57 9.74 -7.85 5.27
C ARG A 57 9.82 -9.26 5.91
N GLY A 58 10.93 -9.95 5.69
CA GLY A 58 11.08 -11.32 6.20
C GLY A 58 10.31 -12.41 5.41
N VAL A 59 9.64 -12.03 4.32
CA VAL A 59 8.84 -12.92 3.47
C VAL A 59 9.64 -13.34 2.25
N ASP A 60 9.69 -14.65 1.97
CA ASP A 60 10.30 -15.24 0.78
C ASP A 60 9.23 -15.70 -0.23
N VAL A 61 8.03 -16.02 0.25
CA VAL A 61 6.86 -16.37 -0.58
C VAL A 61 5.67 -15.54 -0.12
N ARG A 62 5.09 -14.78 -1.03
CA ARG A 62 3.85 -14.05 -0.79
C ARG A 62 2.65 -14.97 -0.97
N GLU A 63 2.00 -15.30 0.12
CA GLU A 63 0.74 -16.04 0.09
C GLU A 63 -0.44 -15.08 -0.04
N ALA A 64 -1.47 -15.47 -0.79
CA ALA A 64 -2.69 -14.70 -0.98
C ALA A 64 -3.89 -15.62 -1.20
N VAL A 65 -5.08 -15.15 -0.87
CA VAL A 65 -6.35 -15.73 -1.30
C VAL A 65 -6.91 -14.88 -2.43
N LEU A 66 -7.04 -15.47 -3.60
CA LEU A 66 -7.71 -14.86 -4.73
C LEU A 66 -9.20 -15.20 -4.67
N ILE A 67 -10.06 -14.21 -4.89
CA ILE A 67 -11.51 -14.32 -4.81
C ILE A 67 -12.07 -14.07 -6.20
N LYS A 68 -12.78 -15.04 -6.76
CA LYS A 68 -13.43 -14.90 -8.06
C LYS A 68 -14.88 -14.46 -7.88
N GLY A 69 -15.26 -13.42 -8.60
CA GLY A 69 -16.61 -12.88 -8.59
C GLY A 69 -17.08 -12.42 -9.97
N PRO A 70 -18.29 -11.86 -10.07
CA PRO A 70 -18.88 -11.44 -11.35
C PRO A 70 -18.11 -10.29 -12.02
N ALA A 71 -17.37 -9.47 -11.25
CA ALA A 71 -16.58 -8.36 -11.78
C ALA A 71 -15.12 -8.75 -12.10
N GLY A 72 -14.72 -9.98 -11.79
CA GLY A 72 -13.36 -10.49 -12.01
C GLY A 72 -12.73 -11.11 -10.76
N TRP A 73 -11.42 -10.94 -10.62
CA TRP A 73 -10.68 -11.43 -9.47
C TRP A 73 -10.38 -10.30 -8.48
N GLY A 74 -10.48 -10.59 -7.19
CA GLY A 74 -10.02 -9.76 -6.09
C GLY A 74 -9.01 -10.50 -5.22
N GLU A 75 -8.34 -9.79 -4.34
CA GLU A 75 -7.29 -10.34 -3.49
C GLU A 75 -7.57 -10.09 -2.00
N PHE A 76 -7.41 -11.12 -1.19
CA PHE A 76 -7.33 -11.06 0.25
C PHE A 76 -5.97 -11.59 0.70
N ALA A 77 -5.07 -10.70 1.08
CA ALA A 77 -3.69 -11.05 1.38
C ALA A 77 -3.12 -10.23 2.55
N PRO A 78 -3.77 -10.21 3.73
CA PRO A 78 -3.16 -9.60 4.91
C PRO A 78 -1.86 -10.32 5.27
N PHE A 79 -0.96 -9.66 5.99
CA PHE A 79 0.18 -10.38 6.56
C PHE A 79 -0.30 -11.27 7.72
N LYS A 80 0.38 -12.40 7.96
CA LYS A 80 -0.06 -13.42 8.92
C LYS A 80 -0.16 -12.94 10.38
N GLU A 81 0.54 -11.86 10.69
CA GLU A 81 0.47 -11.22 12.02
C GLU A 81 -0.81 -10.38 12.24
N TYR A 82 -1.64 -10.19 11.22
CA TYR A 82 -2.87 -9.42 11.34
C TYR A 82 -4.02 -10.31 11.80
N GLU A 83 -4.64 -9.89 12.90
CA GLU A 83 -5.82 -10.57 13.42
C GLU A 83 -7.05 -10.36 12.51
N PRO A 84 -8.09 -11.20 12.60
CA PRO A 84 -9.27 -11.11 11.73
C PRO A 84 -9.94 -9.73 11.70
N GLN A 85 -9.93 -8.99 12.81
CA GLN A 85 -10.49 -7.63 12.88
C GLN A 85 -9.75 -6.66 11.95
N GLU A 86 -8.42 -6.68 11.96
CA GLU A 86 -7.59 -5.85 11.09
C GLU A 86 -7.65 -6.35 9.63
N ALA A 87 -7.70 -7.66 9.43
CA ALA A 87 -7.78 -8.30 8.14
C ALA A 87 -9.15 -8.10 7.44
N ALA A 88 -10.20 -7.77 8.18
CA ALA A 88 -11.55 -7.54 7.66
C ALA A 88 -11.58 -6.47 6.55
N ALA A 89 -10.83 -5.38 6.69
CA ALA A 89 -10.70 -4.34 5.67
C ALA A 89 -10.08 -4.88 4.37
N TRP A 90 -9.07 -5.74 4.48
CA TRP A 90 -8.45 -6.39 3.30
C TRP A 90 -9.43 -7.26 2.54
N LEU A 91 -10.31 -7.96 3.28
CA LEU A 91 -11.35 -8.76 2.67
C LEU A 91 -12.38 -7.89 1.94
N ALA A 92 -12.78 -6.78 2.52
CA ALA A 92 -13.67 -5.82 1.87
C ALA A 92 -13.10 -5.31 0.54
N ALA A 93 -11.79 -5.02 0.48
CA ALA A 93 -11.11 -4.62 -0.75
C ALA A 93 -11.16 -5.72 -1.82
N GLY A 94 -10.92 -6.98 -1.44
CA GLY A 94 -11.02 -8.13 -2.34
C GLY A 94 -12.44 -8.34 -2.86
N ILE A 95 -13.45 -8.18 -2.00
CA ILE A 95 -14.88 -8.27 -2.38
C ILE A 95 -15.28 -7.10 -3.29
N GLU A 96 -14.87 -5.86 -2.99
CA GLU A 96 -15.10 -4.72 -3.87
C GLU A 96 -14.60 -5.04 -5.29
N GLN A 97 -13.34 -5.45 -5.40
CA GLN A 97 -12.71 -5.70 -6.69
C GLN A 97 -13.37 -6.85 -7.46
N SER A 98 -13.70 -7.96 -6.78
CA SER A 98 -14.23 -9.17 -7.41
C SER A 98 -15.72 -9.11 -7.70
N HIS A 99 -16.54 -8.51 -6.84
CA HIS A 99 -18.00 -8.56 -6.91
C HIS A 99 -18.64 -7.26 -7.40
N VAL A 100 -18.10 -6.11 -7.04
CA VAL A 100 -18.64 -4.80 -7.41
C VAL A 100 -17.94 -4.21 -8.63
N GLY A 101 -16.63 -4.48 -8.75
CA GLY A 101 -15.76 -3.86 -9.74
C GLY A 101 -15.25 -2.49 -9.30
N LEU A 102 -14.17 -2.05 -9.93
CA LEU A 102 -13.46 -0.82 -9.58
C LEU A 102 -13.97 0.39 -10.38
N PRO A 103 -13.74 1.62 -9.89
CA PRO A 103 -14.05 2.84 -10.64
C PRO A 103 -13.33 2.89 -11.99
N ALA A 104 -13.91 3.61 -12.96
CA ALA A 104 -13.28 3.83 -14.25
C ALA A 104 -11.94 4.57 -14.10
N VAL A 105 -10.94 4.12 -14.85
CA VAL A 105 -9.59 4.67 -14.83
C VAL A 105 -9.56 6.05 -15.48
N LYS A 106 -9.03 7.07 -14.78
CA LYS A 106 -8.90 8.45 -15.29
C LYS A 106 -7.59 8.71 -16.02
N ARG A 107 -6.52 7.96 -15.72
CA ARG A 107 -5.18 8.10 -16.35
C ARG A 107 -4.68 6.77 -16.86
N ASP A 108 -4.03 6.78 -18.01
CA ASP A 108 -3.54 5.57 -18.68
C ASP A 108 -2.22 5.03 -18.11
N SER A 109 -1.53 5.82 -17.30
CA SER A 109 -0.28 5.42 -16.66
C SER A 109 -0.10 6.09 -15.29
N VAL A 110 0.71 5.45 -14.45
CA VAL A 110 1.08 5.92 -13.11
C VAL A 110 2.59 5.87 -12.97
N GLU A 111 3.22 6.99 -12.64
CA GLU A 111 4.63 7.00 -12.25
C GLU A 111 4.82 6.22 -10.94
N VAL A 112 5.88 5.40 -10.90
CA VAL A 112 6.15 4.54 -9.75
C VAL A 112 7.56 4.73 -9.22
N ASN A 113 7.76 4.43 -7.93
CA ASN A 113 9.09 4.37 -7.36
C ASN A 113 9.67 2.96 -7.39
N ALA A 114 10.98 2.88 -7.59
CA ALA A 114 11.74 1.68 -7.25
C ALA A 114 11.71 1.44 -5.74
N THR A 115 11.77 0.16 -5.32
CA THR A 115 11.85 -0.21 -3.89
C THR A 115 13.14 -0.99 -3.66
N VAL A 116 13.99 -0.47 -2.78
CA VAL A 116 15.22 -1.15 -2.33
C VAL A 116 14.98 -1.71 -0.93
N PRO A 117 14.88 -3.03 -0.77
CA PRO A 117 14.81 -3.69 0.53
C PRO A 117 16.06 -3.43 1.38
N ALA A 118 16.09 -3.95 2.60
CA ALA A 118 17.25 -3.89 3.49
C ALA A 118 18.36 -4.85 3.03
N VAL A 119 18.90 -4.61 1.86
CA VAL A 119 20.02 -5.36 1.25
C VAL A 119 21.35 -4.65 1.52
N ALA A 120 22.46 -5.38 1.36
CA ALA A 120 23.78 -4.79 1.41
C ALA A 120 23.99 -3.77 0.26
N PRO A 121 24.83 -2.73 0.45
CA PRO A 121 25.04 -1.69 -0.56
C PRO A 121 25.46 -2.23 -1.93
N GLU A 122 26.22 -3.31 -1.98
CA GLU A 122 26.69 -3.95 -3.22
C GLU A 122 25.57 -4.59 -4.04
N GLN A 123 24.44 -4.90 -3.40
CA GLN A 123 23.27 -5.50 -4.05
C GLN A 123 22.30 -4.45 -4.62
N VAL A 124 22.46 -3.18 -4.25
CA VAL A 124 21.53 -2.09 -4.62
C VAL A 124 21.38 -1.97 -6.13
N ALA A 125 22.49 -2.04 -6.89
CA ALA A 125 22.46 -1.95 -8.35
C ALA A 125 21.61 -3.06 -8.97
N ALA A 126 21.80 -4.31 -8.55
CA ALA A 126 21.04 -5.45 -9.07
C ALA A 126 19.54 -5.35 -8.73
N VAL A 127 19.19 -4.73 -7.60
CA VAL A 127 17.79 -4.47 -7.25
C VAL A 127 17.22 -3.37 -8.16
N LEU A 128 17.93 -2.27 -8.35
CA LEU A 128 17.47 -1.12 -9.13
C LEU A 128 17.33 -1.43 -10.62
N ASP A 129 18.15 -2.34 -11.16
CA ASP A 129 18.04 -2.81 -12.55
C ASP A 129 16.68 -3.48 -12.86
N ARG A 130 15.92 -3.87 -11.84
CA ARG A 130 14.56 -4.41 -11.95
C ARG A 130 13.48 -3.33 -12.14
N PHE A 131 13.83 -2.05 -12.01
CA PHE A 131 12.92 -0.90 -12.05
C PHE A 131 13.36 0.13 -13.11
N PRO A 132 13.29 -0.21 -14.39
CA PRO A 132 13.83 0.63 -15.47
C PRO A 132 13.14 2.00 -15.52
N GLY A 133 13.94 3.05 -15.55
CA GLY A 133 13.49 4.43 -15.71
C GLY A 133 12.89 5.09 -14.46
N CYS A 134 12.80 4.39 -13.32
CA CYS A 134 12.33 5.00 -12.08
C CYS A 134 13.25 6.15 -11.63
N ARG A 135 12.65 7.31 -11.41
CA ARG A 135 13.35 8.51 -10.90
C ARG A 135 13.11 8.75 -9.41
N THR A 136 12.25 7.98 -8.81
CA THR A 136 12.00 7.97 -7.36
C THR A 136 12.39 6.62 -6.81
N VAL A 137 13.12 6.60 -5.69
CA VAL A 137 13.59 5.37 -5.05
C VAL A 137 13.23 5.40 -3.57
N LYS A 138 12.50 4.39 -3.12
CA LYS A 138 12.21 4.16 -1.70
C LYS A 138 13.17 3.11 -1.14
N VAL A 139 13.92 3.48 -0.10
CA VAL A 139 14.93 2.63 0.55
C VAL A 139 14.44 2.21 1.92
N LYS A 140 14.41 0.89 2.19
CA LYS A 140 14.14 0.36 3.53
C LYS A 140 15.34 0.61 4.43
N VAL A 141 15.07 1.17 5.60
CA VAL A 141 16.05 1.48 6.65
C VAL A 141 15.55 0.95 7.99
N ALA A 142 16.41 0.99 9.01
CA ALA A 142 16.06 0.55 10.37
C ALA A 142 15.64 -0.93 10.47
N ASP A 143 16.16 -1.79 9.62
CA ASP A 143 15.88 -3.23 9.61
C ASP A 143 16.47 -3.96 10.84
N ARG A 144 17.45 -3.35 11.49
CA ARG A 144 18.09 -3.84 12.72
C ARG A 144 17.88 -2.85 13.87
N PRO A 145 17.98 -3.32 15.13
CA PRO A 145 17.93 -2.45 16.29
C PRO A 145 18.89 -1.27 16.16
N TRP A 146 18.49 -0.14 16.73
CA TRP A 146 19.28 1.08 16.66
C TRP A 146 20.67 0.91 17.31
N GLU A 147 21.70 1.00 16.49
CA GLU A 147 23.10 1.05 16.86
C GLU A 147 23.88 1.79 15.77
N GLN A 148 25.12 2.23 16.06
CA GLN A 148 25.89 3.01 15.10
C GLN A 148 26.15 2.23 13.80
N GLY A 149 26.50 0.94 13.87
CA GLY A 149 26.75 0.11 12.70
C GLY A 149 25.50 -0.10 11.82
N ALA A 150 24.32 -0.22 12.43
CA ALA A 150 23.07 -0.34 11.68
C ALA A 150 22.75 0.93 10.88
N LEU A 151 22.93 2.11 11.49
CA LEU A 151 22.77 3.38 10.81
C LEU A 151 23.82 3.59 9.72
N ASP A 152 25.07 3.17 9.94
CA ASP A 152 26.14 3.27 8.94
C ASP A 152 25.80 2.44 7.68
N ASP A 153 25.25 1.24 7.85
CA ASP A 153 24.80 0.38 6.74
C ASP A 153 23.61 1.02 5.97
N ASP A 154 22.66 1.60 6.68
CA ASP A 154 21.54 2.31 6.06
C ASP A 154 22.04 3.53 5.25
N VAL A 155 22.99 4.30 5.79
CA VAL A 155 23.62 5.43 5.10
C VAL A 155 24.37 4.96 3.85
N ALA A 156 25.14 3.87 3.95
CA ALA A 156 25.85 3.28 2.82
C ALA A 156 24.88 2.79 1.73
N ARG A 157 23.75 2.18 2.11
CA ARG A 157 22.69 1.76 1.17
C ARG A 157 22.08 2.96 0.43
N VAL A 158 21.76 4.04 1.13
CA VAL A 158 21.24 5.28 0.50
C VAL A 158 22.30 5.92 -0.41
N ALA A 159 23.59 5.90 -0.03
CA ALA A 159 24.68 6.38 -0.86
C ALA A 159 24.81 5.56 -2.15
N ALA A 160 24.76 4.23 -2.07
CA ALA A 160 24.78 3.33 -3.24
C ALA A 160 23.62 3.61 -4.22
N VAL A 161 22.42 3.96 -3.72
CA VAL A 161 21.31 4.39 -4.58
C VAL A 161 21.67 5.68 -5.34
N ARG A 162 22.27 6.67 -4.66
CA ARG A 162 22.70 7.94 -5.29
C ARG A 162 23.76 7.70 -6.36
N GLU A 163 24.74 6.87 -6.08
CA GLU A 163 25.81 6.50 -7.00
C GLU A 163 25.26 5.80 -8.25
N TYR A 164 24.35 4.84 -8.04
CA TYR A 164 23.69 4.14 -9.16
C TYR A 164 22.93 5.11 -10.08
N CYS A 165 22.18 6.06 -9.52
CA CYS A 165 21.42 7.05 -10.27
C CYS A 165 22.35 8.06 -10.96
N ALA A 166 23.36 8.56 -10.26
CA ALA A 166 24.33 9.52 -10.81
C ALA A 166 25.11 8.93 -11.99
N ALA A 167 25.49 7.66 -11.93
CA ALA A 167 26.14 6.95 -13.03
C ALA A 167 25.28 6.83 -14.32
N ARG A 168 24.00 7.15 -14.21
CA ARG A 168 23.01 7.13 -15.30
C ARG A 168 22.43 8.51 -15.63
N ASP A 169 23.05 9.57 -15.12
CA ASP A 169 22.59 10.97 -15.24
C ASP A 169 21.16 11.20 -14.73
N VAL A 170 20.72 10.41 -13.73
CA VAL A 170 19.40 10.53 -13.10
C VAL A 170 19.50 11.27 -11.77
N VAL A 171 18.78 12.38 -11.65
CA VAL A 171 18.55 13.06 -10.36
C VAL A 171 17.38 12.38 -9.67
N ALA A 172 17.67 11.47 -8.75
CA ALA A 172 16.64 10.67 -8.07
C ALA A 172 16.03 11.41 -6.89
N GLN A 173 14.70 11.28 -6.74
CA GLN A 173 13.98 11.58 -5.51
C GLN A 173 14.13 10.37 -4.57
N ILE A 174 14.77 10.55 -3.42
CA ILE A 174 14.99 9.45 -2.47
C ILE A 174 14.03 9.57 -1.29
N ARG A 175 13.41 8.45 -0.96
CA ARG A 175 12.54 8.24 0.20
C ARG A 175 13.17 7.18 1.09
N VAL A 176 13.07 7.32 2.39
CA VAL A 176 13.45 6.26 3.33
C VAL A 176 12.24 5.83 4.13
N ASP A 177 12.15 4.53 4.43
CA ASP A 177 11.04 3.96 5.17
C ASP A 177 11.57 3.17 6.36
N ALA A 178 11.31 3.67 7.57
CA ALA A 178 11.81 3.11 8.82
C ALA A 178 10.78 2.22 9.55
N ASN A 179 9.56 2.08 9.04
CA ASN A 179 8.52 1.20 9.58
C ASN A 179 8.38 1.29 11.12
N ARG A 180 8.31 2.52 11.67
CA ARG A 180 8.08 2.81 13.09
C ARG A 180 9.26 2.52 14.03
N ALA A 181 10.47 2.27 13.51
CA ALA A 181 11.56 1.72 14.31
C ALA A 181 12.35 2.76 15.11
N TRP A 182 12.18 4.06 14.87
CA TRP A 182 12.98 5.11 15.50
C TRP A 182 12.23 5.89 16.57
N SER A 183 12.97 6.40 17.56
CA SER A 183 12.54 7.53 18.38
C SER A 183 12.68 8.85 17.59
N VAL A 184 12.13 9.93 18.11
CA VAL A 184 12.27 11.29 17.53
C VAL A 184 13.75 11.71 17.39
N GLU A 185 14.57 11.42 18.40
CA GLU A 185 16.01 11.71 18.39
C GLU A 185 16.75 10.89 17.35
N GLN A 186 16.45 9.58 17.27
CA GLN A 186 17.05 8.66 16.30
C GLN A 186 16.69 9.04 14.86
N ALA A 187 15.41 9.35 14.59
CA ALA A 187 14.94 9.83 13.30
C ALA A 187 15.66 11.12 12.89
N THR A 188 15.80 12.06 13.81
CA THR A 188 16.50 13.33 13.56
C THR A 188 17.99 13.10 13.25
N GLN A 189 18.64 12.19 13.96
CA GLN A 189 20.04 11.84 13.72
C GLN A 189 20.22 11.14 12.36
N ALA A 190 19.33 10.17 12.04
CA ALA A 190 19.37 9.41 10.80
C ALA A 190 19.18 10.31 9.56
N VAL A 191 18.14 11.14 9.56
CA VAL A 191 17.80 12.00 8.43
C VAL A 191 18.95 12.97 8.08
N ARG A 192 19.67 13.49 9.06
CA ARG A 192 20.85 14.34 8.84
C ARG A 192 22.00 13.64 8.13
N ARG A 193 22.10 12.32 8.27
CA ARG A 193 23.16 11.51 7.67
C ARG A 193 22.84 11.05 6.26
N PHE A 194 21.56 10.90 5.91
CA PHE A 194 21.16 10.43 4.58
C PHE A 194 21.35 11.47 3.47
N GLY A 195 21.51 12.76 3.80
CA GLY A 195 21.51 13.85 2.82
C GLY A 195 20.08 14.17 2.33
N PRO A 196 19.91 14.83 1.17
CA PRO A 196 18.60 15.27 0.70
C PRO A 196 17.63 14.10 0.49
N LEU A 197 16.42 14.16 1.08
CA LEU A 197 15.34 13.21 0.93
C LEU A 197 14.07 13.92 0.49
N GLN A 198 13.21 13.24 -0.26
CA GLN A 198 11.87 13.71 -0.53
C GLN A 198 11.02 13.61 0.73
N TYR A 199 11.00 12.44 1.37
CA TYR A 199 10.36 12.26 2.68
C TYR A 199 10.99 11.11 3.48
N VAL A 200 10.72 11.09 4.77
CA VAL A 200 10.92 9.94 5.66
C VAL A 200 9.56 9.34 6.00
N GLU A 201 9.37 8.04 5.65
CA GLU A 201 8.10 7.32 5.84
C GLU A 201 8.11 6.64 7.21
N GLN A 202 7.04 6.90 7.98
CA GLN A 202 6.75 6.32 9.29
C GLN A 202 7.99 6.12 10.16
N PRO A 203 8.76 7.20 10.43
CA PRO A 203 9.98 7.07 11.21
C PRO A 203 9.73 6.60 12.64
N CYS A 204 8.63 7.05 13.26
CA CYS A 204 8.30 6.79 14.66
C CYS A 204 7.00 6.00 14.82
N ALA A 205 6.78 5.48 16.03
CA ALA A 205 5.69 4.56 16.32
C ALA A 205 4.31 5.23 16.42
N THR A 206 4.25 6.47 16.93
CA THR A 206 3.01 7.15 17.27
C THR A 206 2.76 8.40 16.44
N VAL A 207 1.48 8.79 16.32
CA VAL A 207 1.07 10.02 15.64
C VAL A 207 1.67 11.26 16.33
N ASP A 208 1.77 11.26 17.67
CA ASP A 208 2.37 12.36 18.41
C ASP A 208 3.86 12.55 18.11
N GLU A 209 4.61 11.46 18.01
CA GLU A 209 6.03 11.51 17.62
C GLU A 209 6.21 12.01 16.19
N LEU A 210 5.34 11.62 15.24
CA LEU A 210 5.34 12.16 13.88
C LEU A 210 5.07 13.67 13.89
N ALA A 211 4.07 14.13 14.64
CA ALA A 211 3.76 15.55 14.79
C ALA A 211 4.93 16.32 15.42
N GLN A 212 5.60 15.74 16.40
CA GLN A 212 6.79 16.30 17.02
C GLN A 212 7.93 16.42 16.01
N LEU A 213 8.21 15.40 15.21
CA LEU A 213 9.24 15.44 14.15
C LEU A 213 8.95 16.53 13.14
N ARG A 214 7.72 16.58 12.61
CA ARG A 214 7.28 17.57 11.65
C ARG A 214 7.48 19.00 12.16
N ALA A 215 7.22 19.25 13.45
CA ALA A 215 7.44 20.55 14.08
C ALA A 215 8.93 20.84 14.36
N THR A 216 9.74 19.81 14.55
CA THR A 216 11.15 19.93 14.97
C THR A 216 12.08 20.10 13.76
N PHE A 217 11.86 19.40 12.67
CA PHE A 217 12.75 19.39 11.51
C PHE A 217 13.07 20.80 10.97
N PRO A 218 12.10 21.68 10.67
CA PRO A 218 12.40 23.03 10.20
C PRO A 218 13.22 23.87 11.19
N ARG A 219 12.95 23.71 12.49
CA ARG A 219 13.69 24.42 13.57
C ARG A 219 15.15 23.99 13.64
N MET A 220 15.45 22.79 13.18
CA MET A 220 16.79 22.22 13.16
C MET A 220 17.49 22.37 11.79
N GLY A 221 16.90 23.10 10.85
CA GLY A 221 17.41 23.24 9.49
C GLY A 221 17.34 21.96 8.64
N VAL A 222 16.43 21.04 9.00
CA VAL A 222 16.16 19.80 8.25
C VAL A 222 14.91 20.02 7.41
N PHE A 223 15.06 19.99 6.09
CA PHE A 223 13.97 20.22 5.13
C PHE A 223 13.57 18.90 4.46
N VAL A 224 12.99 18.01 5.25
CA VAL A 224 12.50 16.69 4.81
C VAL A 224 11.04 16.56 5.24
N GLN A 225 10.19 16.11 4.33
CA GLN A 225 8.79 15.84 4.63
C GLN A 225 8.65 14.59 5.51
N VAL A 226 7.66 14.58 6.38
CA VAL A 226 7.28 13.41 7.19
C VAL A 226 6.09 12.73 6.49
N ALA A 227 6.23 11.43 6.20
CA ALA A 227 5.14 10.64 5.61
C ALA A 227 4.58 9.64 6.63
N ALA A 228 3.25 9.45 6.63
CA ALA A 228 2.54 8.49 7.47
C ALA A 228 2.04 7.31 6.61
N ASP A 229 2.31 6.07 7.04
CA ASP A 229 1.78 4.80 6.51
C ASP A 229 1.00 4.05 7.60
N GLU A 230 1.69 3.44 8.57
CA GLU A 230 1.08 2.65 9.63
C GLU A 230 0.12 3.46 10.48
N SER A 231 0.40 4.71 10.71
CA SER A 231 -0.48 5.63 11.46
C SER A 231 -1.80 5.96 10.76
N ILE A 232 -1.97 5.51 9.51
CA ILE A 232 -3.21 5.64 8.74
C ILE A 232 -3.86 4.27 8.58
N ARG A 233 -3.15 3.30 8.00
CA ARG A 233 -3.71 2.00 7.62
C ARG A 233 -3.97 1.04 8.77
N ARG A 234 -3.35 1.24 9.92
CA ARG A 234 -3.54 0.45 11.16
C ARG A 234 -4.27 1.24 12.25
N ALA A 235 -4.64 2.46 12.00
CA ALA A 235 -5.37 3.28 12.94
C ALA A 235 -6.88 2.97 12.90
N GLU A 236 -7.53 3.01 14.07
CA GLU A 236 -9.00 3.01 14.14
C GLU A 236 -9.59 4.21 13.40
N ASP A 237 -8.84 5.32 13.40
CA ASP A 237 -9.20 6.56 12.77
C ASP A 237 -8.08 7.05 11.81
N PRO A 238 -8.22 6.83 10.50
CA PRO A 238 -7.22 7.23 9.50
C PRO A 238 -7.04 8.74 9.38
N PHE A 239 -7.95 9.55 9.96
CA PHE A 239 -7.92 11.01 9.88
C PHE A 239 -7.17 11.66 11.07
N GLU A 240 -6.77 10.90 12.07
CA GLU A 240 -6.04 11.43 13.23
C GLU A 240 -4.75 12.15 12.81
N VAL A 241 -4.04 11.62 11.81
CA VAL A 241 -2.80 12.25 11.29
C VAL A 241 -3.03 13.67 10.77
N ALA A 242 -4.20 13.93 10.18
CA ALA A 242 -4.57 15.28 9.72
C ALA A 242 -4.93 16.20 10.88
N ARG A 243 -5.80 15.74 11.80
CA ARG A 243 -6.18 16.54 12.99
C ARG A 243 -4.99 16.90 13.86
N ARG A 244 -4.02 16.00 13.97
CA ARG A 244 -2.77 16.20 14.75
C ARG A 244 -1.69 16.90 13.93
N ARG A 245 -1.91 17.18 12.64
CA ARG A 245 -0.90 17.73 11.71
C ARG A 245 0.41 16.93 11.75
N ALA A 246 0.29 15.61 11.73
CA ALA A 246 1.39 14.69 12.01
C ALA A 246 2.24 14.36 10.77
N CYS A 247 1.75 14.65 9.56
CA CYS A 247 2.47 14.35 8.33
C CYS A 247 2.27 15.43 7.26
N ASP A 248 3.19 15.45 6.29
CA ASP A 248 3.13 16.23 5.07
C ASP A 248 2.64 15.36 3.90
N VAL A 249 2.89 14.05 4.00
CA VAL A 249 2.54 13.06 2.99
C VAL A 249 1.78 11.90 3.64
N ALA A 250 0.71 11.46 3.01
CA ALA A 250 -0.03 10.23 3.36
C ALA A 250 0.29 9.13 2.35
N VAL A 251 0.80 8.01 2.83
CA VAL A 251 1.01 6.79 2.04
C VAL A 251 -0.18 5.87 2.27
N LEU A 252 -1.07 5.77 1.29
CA LEU A 252 -2.29 4.98 1.38
C LEU A 252 -2.12 3.62 0.69
N LYS A 253 -2.77 2.60 1.23
CA LYS A 253 -2.78 1.24 0.67
C LYS A 253 -4.22 0.75 0.57
N VAL A 254 -4.61 0.32 -0.63
CA VAL A 254 -6.01 -0.02 -0.95
C VAL A 254 -6.55 -1.15 -0.08
N ALA A 255 -5.82 -2.25 0.03
CA ALA A 255 -6.31 -3.42 0.74
C ALA A 255 -6.53 -3.16 2.25
N PRO A 256 -5.56 -2.65 3.03
CA PRO A 256 -5.79 -2.38 4.46
C PRO A 256 -6.78 -1.24 4.73
N LEU A 257 -7.07 -0.39 3.75
CA LEU A 257 -8.07 0.68 3.89
C LEU A 257 -9.48 0.24 3.45
N GLY A 258 -9.66 -0.98 2.97
CA GLY A 258 -10.98 -1.53 2.69
C GLY A 258 -11.50 -1.30 1.28
N GLY A 259 -10.61 -1.03 0.30
CA GLY A 259 -10.95 -0.94 -1.11
C GLY A 259 -10.64 0.40 -1.76
N VAL A 260 -10.79 0.46 -3.08
CA VAL A 260 -10.43 1.63 -3.90
C VAL A 260 -11.29 2.84 -3.58
N ARG A 261 -12.63 2.68 -3.52
CA ARG A 261 -13.55 3.78 -3.26
C ARG A 261 -13.28 4.43 -1.90
N ARG A 262 -13.10 3.60 -0.87
CA ARG A 262 -12.79 4.07 0.47
C ARG A 262 -11.43 4.77 0.54
N THR A 263 -10.41 4.21 -0.13
CA THR A 263 -9.08 4.84 -0.22
C THR A 263 -9.14 6.21 -0.90
N LEU A 264 -9.89 6.34 -2.00
CA LEU A 264 -10.06 7.62 -2.70
C LEU A 264 -10.77 8.65 -1.83
N ALA A 265 -11.80 8.24 -1.09
CA ALA A 265 -12.50 9.13 -0.18
C ALA A 265 -11.59 9.65 0.96
N ILE A 266 -10.72 8.78 1.52
CA ILE A 266 -9.70 9.18 2.50
C ILE A 266 -8.68 10.13 1.84
N ALA A 267 -8.25 9.82 0.62
CA ALA A 267 -7.30 10.65 -0.12
C ALA A 267 -7.83 12.07 -0.37
N ASP A 268 -9.09 12.20 -0.79
CA ASP A 268 -9.73 13.49 -1.05
C ASP A 268 -9.79 14.34 0.23
N PHE A 269 -10.18 13.72 1.36
CA PHE A 269 -10.17 14.42 2.65
C PHE A 269 -8.77 14.89 3.05
N LEU A 270 -7.75 14.04 2.94
CA LEU A 270 -6.37 14.40 3.31
C LEU A 270 -5.82 15.51 2.40
N ALA A 271 -6.13 15.47 1.12
CA ALA A 271 -5.77 16.52 0.17
C ALA A 271 -6.42 17.88 0.51
N GLU A 272 -7.70 17.89 0.92
CA GLU A 272 -8.39 19.10 1.42
C GLU A 272 -7.71 19.68 2.69
N GLN A 273 -6.99 18.86 3.46
CA GLN A 273 -6.20 19.31 4.61
C GLN A 273 -4.76 19.73 4.25
N GLY A 274 -4.43 19.79 2.96
CA GLY A 274 -3.09 20.15 2.49
C GLY A 274 -2.05 19.04 2.65
N ILE A 275 -2.47 17.78 2.80
CA ILE A 275 -1.59 16.62 2.92
C ILE A 275 -1.47 15.98 1.53
N ALA A 276 -0.25 15.89 1.01
CA ALA A 276 -0.01 15.20 -0.25
C ALA A 276 -0.28 13.69 -0.11
N VAL A 277 -0.83 13.06 -1.15
CA VAL A 277 -1.21 11.64 -1.10
C VAL A 277 -0.45 10.83 -2.15
N THR A 278 0.01 9.66 -1.78
CA THR A 278 0.52 8.65 -2.70
C THR A 278 -0.06 7.27 -2.37
N ILE A 279 -0.23 6.43 -3.39
CA ILE A 279 -0.66 5.03 -3.21
C ILE A 279 0.55 4.12 -3.17
N ALA A 280 0.55 3.14 -2.27
CA ALA A 280 1.57 2.12 -2.20
C ALA A 280 0.95 0.72 -2.13
N SER A 281 1.71 -0.27 -2.58
CA SER A 281 1.37 -1.69 -2.46
C SER A 281 1.61 -2.20 -1.03
N ALA A 282 0.84 -3.19 -0.65
CA ALA A 282 1.11 -4.04 0.51
C ALA A 282 1.82 -5.35 0.11
N LEU A 283 2.64 -5.31 -0.95
CA LEU A 283 3.24 -6.49 -1.60
C LEU A 283 2.14 -7.36 -2.25
N ASP A 284 1.21 -6.72 -2.93
CA ASP A 284 0.08 -7.36 -3.58
C ASP A 284 0.55 -8.19 -4.77
N THR A 285 -0.16 -9.30 -5.08
CA THR A 285 0.00 -9.97 -6.38
C THR A 285 -0.52 -9.08 -7.50
N GLY A 286 -0.36 -9.47 -8.75
CA GLY A 286 -0.90 -8.69 -9.87
C GLY A 286 -2.41 -8.48 -9.80
N VAL A 287 -3.15 -9.34 -9.08
CA VAL A 287 -4.58 -9.13 -8.85
C VAL A 287 -4.83 -7.94 -7.93
N GLY A 288 -4.20 -7.89 -6.76
CA GLY A 288 -4.34 -6.76 -5.83
C GLY A 288 -3.69 -5.47 -6.34
N MET A 289 -2.59 -5.59 -7.09
CA MET A 289 -1.88 -4.46 -7.72
C MET A 289 -2.79 -3.64 -8.64
N TYR A 290 -3.72 -4.29 -9.35
CA TYR A 290 -4.70 -3.58 -10.17
C TYR A 290 -5.52 -2.58 -9.38
N GLY A 291 -5.98 -2.95 -8.18
CA GLY A 291 -6.68 -2.03 -7.27
C GLY A 291 -5.82 -0.81 -6.89
N GLY A 292 -4.55 -1.04 -6.57
CA GLY A 292 -3.59 0.04 -6.28
C GLY A 292 -3.39 0.99 -7.47
N LEU A 293 -3.23 0.45 -8.68
CA LEU A 293 -3.07 1.26 -9.90
C LEU A 293 -4.33 2.06 -10.23
N VAL A 294 -5.52 1.46 -10.10
CA VAL A 294 -6.80 2.18 -10.28
C VAL A 294 -6.93 3.31 -9.26
N ALA A 295 -6.60 3.07 -8.00
CA ALA A 295 -6.62 4.12 -6.98
C ALA A 295 -5.63 5.25 -7.33
N ALA A 296 -4.38 4.93 -7.65
CA ALA A 296 -3.37 5.92 -8.03
C ALA A 296 -3.76 6.71 -9.28
N ALA A 297 -4.35 6.05 -10.30
CA ALA A 297 -4.81 6.68 -11.52
C ALA A 297 -6.01 7.61 -11.31
N ASN A 298 -6.73 7.47 -10.21
CA ASN A 298 -7.90 8.27 -9.86
C ASN A 298 -7.63 9.34 -8.81
N LEU A 299 -6.42 9.39 -8.19
CA LEU A 299 -6.08 10.47 -7.27
C LEU A 299 -6.26 11.83 -7.95
N GLN A 300 -6.92 12.75 -7.26
CA GLN A 300 -6.97 14.13 -7.68
C GLN A 300 -5.58 14.77 -7.52
N GLY A 301 -5.19 15.65 -8.45
CA GLY A 301 -3.98 16.46 -8.26
C GLY A 301 -4.20 17.43 -7.11
N PHE A 302 -3.18 17.68 -6.32
CA PHE A 302 -3.19 18.80 -5.39
C PHE A 302 -3.14 20.09 -6.22
N VAL A 303 -4.10 20.98 -6.04
CA VAL A 303 -4.10 22.31 -6.66
C VAL A 303 -3.55 23.27 -5.62
N ASP A 304 -2.38 23.82 -5.87
CA ASP A 304 -1.82 24.91 -5.07
C ASP A 304 -2.63 26.19 -5.30
N ASP A 305 -2.67 27.11 -4.32
CA ASP A 305 -3.38 28.39 -4.40
C ASP A 305 -2.96 29.24 -5.62
N ASP A 306 -1.80 28.98 -6.21
CA ASP A 306 -1.30 29.59 -7.44
C ASP A 306 -1.83 28.94 -8.75
N LEU A 307 -2.85 28.08 -8.69
CA LEU A 307 -3.48 27.39 -9.82
C LEU A 307 -2.56 26.46 -10.64
N MET A 308 -1.39 26.13 -10.12
CA MET A 308 -0.50 25.13 -10.70
C MET A 308 -0.77 23.76 -10.06
N GLU A 309 -1.06 22.76 -10.87
CA GLU A 309 -1.18 21.38 -10.40
C GLU A 309 0.18 20.94 -9.83
N ALA A 310 0.24 20.70 -8.51
CA ALA A 310 1.47 20.23 -7.89
C ALA A 310 1.88 18.87 -8.49
N PRO A 311 3.19 18.61 -8.70
CA PRO A 311 3.65 17.33 -9.20
C PRO A 311 3.13 16.18 -8.33
N ARG A 312 2.51 15.18 -8.97
CA ARG A 312 2.06 13.98 -8.26
C ARG A 312 3.26 13.20 -7.75
N LEU A 313 3.11 12.65 -6.56
CA LEU A 313 4.13 11.76 -6.01
C LEU A 313 4.10 10.42 -6.75
N ALA A 314 5.26 9.91 -7.14
CA ALA A 314 5.39 8.58 -7.71
C ALA A 314 4.80 7.53 -6.73
N ALA A 315 4.02 6.59 -7.24
CA ALA A 315 3.34 5.59 -6.43
C ALA A 315 4.27 4.42 -6.05
N GLY A 316 4.10 3.88 -4.86
CA GLY A 316 4.84 2.71 -4.38
C GLY A 316 4.26 1.40 -4.92
N LEU A 317 3.99 1.31 -6.23
CA LEU A 317 3.26 0.21 -6.86
C LEU A 317 4.14 -0.69 -7.76
N ALA A 318 5.45 -0.47 -7.79
CA ALA A 318 6.34 -1.33 -8.58
C ALA A 318 6.82 -2.60 -7.83
N THR A 319 6.16 -2.99 -6.74
CA THR A 319 6.59 -4.14 -5.92
C THR A 319 6.52 -5.48 -6.66
N GLY A 320 5.81 -5.57 -7.78
CA GLY A 320 5.88 -6.71 -8.70
C GLY A 320 7.31 -7.01 -9.19
N GLY A 321 8.18 -6.00 -9.28
CA GLY A 321 9.60 -6.17 -9.55
C GLY A 321 10.39 -6.95 -8.49
N LEU A 322 9.83 -7.20 -7.32
CA LEU A 322 10.46 -8.00 -6.25
C LEU A 322 10.13 -9.49 -6.37
N PHE A 323 9.12 -9.88 -7.14
CA PHE A 323 8.76 -11.29 -7.37
C PHE A 323 9.72 -11.97 -8.35
N GLU A 324 9.77 -13.30 -8.28
CA GLU A 324 10.43 -14.08 -9.32
C GLU A 324 9.71 -13.92 -10.66
N PRO A 325 10.44 -13.74 -11.77
CA PRO A 325 9.83 -13.66 -13.09
C PRO A 325 8.95 -14.88 -13.40
N GLY A 326 7.76 -14.65 -13.90
CA GLY A 326 6.81 -15.70 -14.25
C GLY A 326 6.07 -16.35 -13.06
N ALA A 327 6.33 -15.90 -11.85
CA ALA A 327 5.75 -16.52 -10.65
C ALA A 327 4.34 -16.03 -10.32
N ASP A 328 3.98 -14.81 -10.73
CA ASP A 328 2.66 -14.22 -10.47
C ASP A 328 1.57 -14.89 -11.32
N VAL A 329 0.33 -14.78 -10.88
CA VAL A 329 -0.86 -15.34 -11.53
C VAL A 329 -1.31 -14.60 -12.78
N VAL A 330 -0.77 -13.40 -13.00
CA VAL A 330 -0.97 -12.61 -14.22
C VAL A 330 0.34 -12.52 -15.01
N PRO A 331 0.29 -12.24 -16.33
CA PRO A 331 1.51 -12.02 -17.12
C PRO A 331 2.35 -10.86 -16.57
N ASP A 332 3.67 -11.05 -16.45
CA ASP A 332 4.61 -10.03 -15.94
C ASP A 332 4.56 -8.73 -16.77
N SER A 333 4.25 -8.83 -18.06
CA SER A 333 4.12 -7.68 -18.95
C SER A 333 2.96 -6.74 -18.60
N LEU A 334 1.96 -7.24 -17.85
CA LEU A 334 0.76 -6.46 -17.54
C LEU A 334 1.07 -5.25 -16.64
N PHE A 335 2.02 -5.44 -15.72
CA PHE A 335 2.45 -4.40 -14.78
C PHE A 335 3.94 -4.12 -14.85
N ALA A 336 4.52 -4.32 -16.05
CA ALA A 336 5.92 -4.00 -16.29
C ALA A 336 6.16 -2.49 -16.11
N VAL A 337 7.26 -2.18 -15.43
CA VAL A 337 7.74 -0.80 -15.34
C VAL A 337 8.41 -0.43 -16.65
N VAL A 338 7.93 0.62 -17.31
CA VAL A 338 8.51 1.19 -18.54
C VAL A 338 8.74 2.68 -18.30
N ASP A 339 9.97 3.11 -18.45
CA ASP A 339 10.38 4.51 -18.23
C ASP A 339 9.87 5.11 -16.89
N GLY A 340 9.92 4.29 -15.83
CA GLY A 340 9.50 4.70 -14.48
C GLY A 340 8.00 4.75 -14.24
N ALA A 341 7.19 4.24 -15.16
CA ALA A 341 5.73 4.21 -15.05
C ALA A 341 5.16 2.80 -15.32
N ILE A 342 3.95 2.55 -14.85
CA ILE A 342 3.16 1.36 -15.14
C ILE A 342 1.90 1.82 -15.89
N ALA A 343 1.61 1.16 -17.03
CA ALA A 343 0.35 1.34 -17.74
C ALA A 343 -0.82 0.80 -16.90
N VAL A 344 -1.91 1.56 -16.83
CA VAL A 344 -3.08 1.17 -16.04
C VAL A 344 -4.11 0.47 -16.93
N PRO A 345 -4.37 -0.83 -16.72
CA PRO A 345 -5.38 -1.54 -17.48
C PRO A 345 -6.77 -0.93 -17.27
N ARG A 346 -7.54 -0.76 -18.35
CA ARG A 346 -8.93 -0.26 -18.26
C ARG A 346 -9.94 -1.34 -17.88
N GLN A 347 -9.51 -2.59 -17.86
CA GLN A 347 -10.31 -3.76 -17.48
C GLN A 347 -9.55 -4.56 -16.43
N ALA A 348 -10.29 -5.29 -15.60
CA ALA A 348 -9.71 -6.20 -14.62
C ALA A 348 -8.74 -7.20 -15.29
N PRO A 349 -7.60 -7.50 -14.66
CA PRO A 349 -6.63 -8.45 -15.20
C PRO A 349 -7.24 -9.84 -15.33
N VAL A 350 -6.88 -10.52 -16.41
CA VAL A 350 -7.20 -11.93 -16.60
C VAL A 350 -6.13 -12.76 -15.91
N VAL A 351 -6.55 -13.60 -14.98
CA VAL A 351 -5.67 -14.59 -14.33
C VAL A 351 -5.39 -15.71 -15.33
N ASP A 352 -4.12 -16.07 -15.48
CA ASP A 352 -3.69 -17.17 -16.35
C ASP A 352 -3.85 -18.50 -15.60
N ASP A 353 -4.61 -19.45 -16.19
CA ASP A 353 -4.93 -20.72 -15.52
C ASP A 353 -3.70 -21.59 -15.23
N GLN A 354 -2.66 -21.55 -16.08
CA GLN A 354 -1.43 -22.32 -15.85
C GLN A 354 -0.61 -21.71 -14.72
N ARG A 355 -0.49 -20.38 -14.70
CA ARG A 355 0.19 -19.65 -13.62
C ARG A 355 -0.55 -19.80 -12.29
N LEU A 356 -1.89 -19.74 -12.33
CA LEU A 356 -2.73 -19.98 -11.16
C LEU A 356 -2.48 -21.38 -10.58
N ALA A 357 -2.55 -22.43 -11.41
CA ALA A 357 -2.29 -23.80 -10.99
C ALA A 357 -0.87 -23.97 -10.42
N ALA A 358 0.13 -23.35 -11.05
CA ALA A 358 1.50 -23.36 -10.54
C ALA A 358 1.63 -22.64 -9.19
N ALA A 359 0.94 -21.52 -8.99
CA ALA A 359 0.95 -20.77 -7.74
C ALA A 359 0.20 -21.50 -6.61
N GLU A 360 -0.92 -22.19 -6.93
CA GLU A 360 -1.64 -23.06 -5.99
C GLU A 360 -0.80 -24.26 -5.54
N ALA A 361 -0.02 -24.87 -6.45
CA ALA A 361 0.84 -26.01 -6.16
C ALA A 361 2.00 -25.69 -5.18
N ARG A 362 2.34 -24.40 -5.00
CA ARG A 362 3.37 -23.96 -4.04
C ARG A 362 2.85 -23.88 -2.60
N VAL A 363 1.54 -24.01 -2.39
CA VAL A 363 0.90 -23.87 -1.08
C VAL A 363 0.57 -25.23 -0.52
N SER A 364 1.04 -25.54 0.70
CA SER A 364 0.68 -26.77 1.39
C SER A 364 -0.80 -26.78 1.83
N ASP A 365 -1.36 -27.96 2.08
CA ASP A 365 -2.74 -28.08 2.57
C ASP A 365 -2.95 -27.39 3.91
N GLU A 366 -1.94 -27.40 4.80
CA GLU A 366 -1.99 -26.72 6.10
C GLU A 366 -2.09 -25.19 5.92
N VAL A 367 -1.27 -24.64 5.03
CA VAL A 367 -1.31 -23.21 4.71
C VAL A 367 -2.65 -22.83 4.06
N ARG A 368 -3.17 -23.67 3.15
CA ARG A 368 -4.46 -23.49 2.52
C ARG A 368 -5.59 -23.45 3.56
N GLN A 369 -5.59 -24.41 4.49
CA GLN A 369 -6.60 -24.50 5.55
C GLN A 369 -6.54 -23.28 6.47
N TRP A 370 -5.32 -22.84 6.83
CA TRP A 370 -5.13 -21.65 7.65
C TRP A 370 -5.72 -20.40 6.96
N TRP A 371 -5.43 -20.20 5.67
CA TRP A 371 -5.97 -19.06 4.92
C TRP A 371 -7.48 -19.08 4.81
N LEU A 372 -8.08 -20.23 4.57
CA LEU A 372 -9.54 -20.36 4.51
C LEU A 372 -10.21 -20.10 5.88
N ALA A 373 -9.60 -20.55 6.96
CA ALA A 373 -10.06 -20.25 8.32
C ALA A 373 -9.95 -18.75 8.63
N HIS A 374 -8.80 -18.15 8.29
CA HIS A 374 -8.57 -16.73 8.49
C HIS A 374 -9.53 -15.85 7.68
N LEU A 375 -9.80 -16.21 6.42
CA LEU A 375 -10.78 -15.53 5.59
C LEU A 375 -12.18 -15.59 6.19
N ARG A 376 -12.62 -16.79 6.68
CA ARG A 376 -13.93 -16.95 7.35
C ARG A 376 -14.03 -16.09 8.60
N ALA A 377 -13.00 -16.09 9.45
CA ALA A 377 -12.96 -15.26 10.65
C ALA A 377 -13.01 -13.76 10.30
N SER A 378 -12.25 -13.34 9.29
CA SER A 378 -12.26 -11.95 8.80
C SER A 378 -13.63 -11.55 8.21
N LEU A 379 -14.36 -12.46 7.57
CA LEU A 379 -15.71 -12.18 7.07
C LEU A 379 -16.72 -11.98 8.21
N VAL A 380 -16.60 -12.73 9.30
CA VAL A 380 -17.43 -12.51 10.51
C VAL A 380 -17.16 -11.10 11.06
N GLU A 381 -15.89 -10.72 11.23
CA GLU A 381 -15.55 -9.38 11.72
C GLU A 381 -15.99 -8.27 10.76
N LEU A 382 -15.86 -8.50 9.44
CA LEU A 382 -16.33 -7.57 8.44
C LEU A 382 -17.84 -7.34 8.51
N ARG A 383 -18.63 -8.41 8.68
CA ARG A 383 -20.09 -8.33 8.84
C ARG A 383 -20.51 -7.52 10.06
N LYS A 384 -19.81 -7.71 11.18
CA LYS A 384 -20.01 -6.87 12.38
C LYS A 384 -19.71 -5.40 12.08
N ALA A 385 -18.57 -5.13 11.43
CA ALA A 385 -18.14 -3.77 11.10
C ALA A 385 -19.12 -3.02 10.17
N VAL A 386 -19.84 -3.75 9.29
CA VAL A 386 -20.84 -3.15 8.38
C VAL A 386 -22.29 -3.30 8.89
N GLY A 387 -22.49 -3.78 10.12
CA GLY A 387 -23.79 -3.85 10.78
C GLY A 387 -24.70 -4.98 10.27
N LEU A 388 -24.16 -6.03 9.66
CA LEU A 388 -24.90 -7.20 9.18
C LEU A 388 -25.08 -8.29 10.24
N GLU A 389 -24.28 -8.28 11.29
CA GLU A 389 -24.37 -9.18 12.43
C GLU A 389 -24.35 -8.36 13.73
N SER A 390 -25.16 -8.75 14.70
CA SER A 390 -25.13 -8.13 16.05
C SER A 390 -23.83 -8.50 16.75
N CYS A 391 -23.24 -7.54 17.45
CA CYS A 391 -22.06 -7.77 18.30
C CYS A 391 -22.30 -8.82 19.36
#